data_34c616956ddbbc2b5ca0bcea0b23aea0
#
_entry.id   34c616956ddbbc2b5ca0bcea0b23aea0
#
_cell.length_a   1.000
_cell.length_b   1.000
_cell.length_c   1.000
_cell.angle_alpha   90.00
_cell.angle_beta   90.00
_cell.angle_gamma   90.00
#
_symmetry.space_group_name_H-M   'P 1'
#
loop_
_entity.id
_entity.type
_entity.pdbx_description
1 polymer ?
#
loop_
_entity_poly.entity_id
_entity_poly.type
_entity_poly.pdbx_seq_one_letter_code
_entity_poly.pdbx_strand_id
1 'polypeptide(L)'
;SNAQTAASEQVRRGVTEVNAVAAATAEHVNNSIRVLVEISGQAEELDAIIGAMGKGKLAGVVDSDQLISWTDDLSVGVGIIDEQHKGLVDLINELNAAMRQRRSDSVLVGVLERLKQYTVKHFATEEEFFDKFGYPDSAAHKKAHHELVQKVLDFEAELKSGRAKVTMEIMRFLKDWLVGHIMGTDKRYGPFLNSKGVR
;
A
#
# COMPACT_ATOMS: atom_id res chain seq x y z
N SER A 1 -24.64 37.64 -28.97
CA SER A 1 -25.41 38.70 -28.30
C SER A 1 -24.82 38.91 -26.90
N ASN A 2 -24.86 40.13 -26.38
CA ASN A 2 -24.27 40.52 -25.09
C ASN A 2 -24.71 39.64 -23.90
N ALA A 3 -25.92 39.07 -23.94
CA ALA A 3 -26.43 38.15 -22.91
C ALA A 3 -25.70 36.81 -22.89
N GLN A 4 -25.32 36.29 -24.04
CA GLN A 4 -24.59 35.01 -24.15
C GLN A 4 -23.12 35.12 -23.69
N THR A 5 -22.51 36.28 -23.93
CA THR A 5 -21.16 36.59 -23.46
C THR A 5 -21.13 36.70 -21.92
N ALA A 6 -22.12 37.43 -21.34
CA ALA A 6 -22.25 37.56 -19.90
C ALA A 6 -22.50 36.20 -19.20
N ALA A 7 -23.36 35.34 -19.76
CA ALA A 7 -23.58 33.98 -19.23
C ALA A 7 -22.33 33.11 -19.29
N SER A 8 -21.58 33.18 -20.40
CA SER A 8 -20.31 32.43 -20.53
C SER A 8 -19.25 32.89 -19.53
N GLU A 9 -19.17 34.18 -19.26
CA GLU A 9 -18.24 34.71 -18.26
C GLU A 9 -18.64 34.34 -16.82
N GLN A 10 -19.93 34.25 -16.53
CA GLN A 10 -20.44 33.80 -15.24
C GLN A 10 -20.15 32.31 -15.01
N VAL A 11 -20.37 31.49 -16.03
CA VAL A 11 -20.01 30.05 -15.98
C VAL A 11 -18.48 29.88 -15.76
N ARG A 12 -17.66 30.63 -16.50
CA ARG A 12 -16.21 30.55 -16.36
C ARG A 12 -15.75 30.96 -14.96
N ARG A 13 -16.33 31.99 -14.36
CA ARG A 13 -16.06 32.39 -12.97
C ARG A 13 -16.46 31.30 -11.98
N GLY A 14 -17.65 30.72 -12.13
CA GLY A 14 -18.13 29.62 -11.30
C GLY A 14 -17.22 28.38 -11.37
N VAL A 15 -16.74 28.00 -12.56
CA VAL A 15 -15.79 26.89 -12.73
C VAL A 15 -14.45 27.19 -12.04
N THR A 16 -13.95 28.42 -12.14
CA THR A 16 -12.69 28.81 -11.45
C THR A 16 -12.84 28.76 -9.93
N GLU A 17 -13.99 29.19 -9.41
CA GLU A 17 -14.29 29.18 -7.98
C GLU A 17 -14.46 27.74 -7.45
N VAL A 18 -15.16 26.87 -8.18
CA VAL A 18 -15.27 25.43 -7.86
C VAL A 18 -13.90 24.76 -7.84
N ASN A 19 -13.04 25.05 -8.83
CA ASN A 19 -11.69 24.49 -8.86
C ASN A 19 -10.82 24.98 -7.68
N ALA A 20 -10.95 26.25 -7.28
CA ALA A 20 -10.25 26.78 -6.12
C ALA A 20 -10.72 26.13 -4.80
N VAL A 21 -12.04 25.94 -4.64
CA VAL A 21 -12.62 25.24 -3.48
C VAL A 21 -12.20 23.77 -3.46
N ALA A 22 -12.19 23.10 -4.62
CA ALA A 22 -11.71 21.71 -4.71
C ALA A 22 -10.23 21.57 -4.32
N ALA A 23 -9.39 22.49 -4.76
CA ALA A 23 -7.97 22.51 -4.39
C ALA A 23 -7.77 22.75 -2.89
N ALA A 24 -8.48 23.72 -2.30
CA ALA A 24 -8.44 24.00 -0.87
C ALA A 24 -8.96 22.81 -0.03
N THR A 25 -10.02 22.15 -0.51
CA THR A 25 -10.58 20.95 0.14
C THR A 25 -9.57 19.80 0.11
N ALA A 26 -8.89 19.57 -1.01
CA ALA A 26 -7.86 18.57 -1.13
C ALA A 26 -6.69 18.84 -0.16
N GLU A 27 -6.28 20.09 -0.01
CA GLU A 27 -5.24 20.51 0.94
C GLU A 27 -5.68 20.28 2.40
N HIS A 28 -6.94 20.62 2.73
CA HIS A 28 -7.50 20.37 4.08
C HIS A 28 -7.62 18.88 4.39
N VAL A 29 -8.02 18.05 3.42
CA VAL A 29 -8.06 16.60 3.57
C VAL A 29 -6.65 16.05 3.81
N ASN A 30 -5.67 16.47 3.03
CA ASN A 30 -4.28 16.05 3.22
C ASN A 30 -3.71 16.47 4.59
N ASN A 31 -4.02 17.68 5.05
CA ASN A 31 -3.62 18.13 6.38
C ASN A 31 -4.31 17.33 7.50
N SER A 32 -5.59 17.01 7.35
CA SER A 32 -6.34 16.19 8.31
C SER A 32 -5.79 14.76 8.38
N ILE A 33 -5.45 14.16 7.24
CA ILE A 33 -4.79 12.86 7.15
C ILE A 33 -3.44 12.92 7.89
N ARG A 34 -2.64 13.97 7.69
CA ARG A 34 -1.34 14.13 8.35
C ARG A 34 -1.46 14.21 9.88
N VAL A 35 -2.44 14.95 10.39
CA VAL A 35 -2.70 15.06 11.83
C VAL A 35 -3.18 13.74 12.44
N LEU A 36 -4.07 13.02 11.74
CA LEU A 36 -4.51 11.69 12.18
C LEU A 36 -3.36 10.68 12.23
N VAL A 37 -2.43 10.78 11.32
CA VAL A 37 -1.21 9.93 11.26
C VAL A 37 -0.27 10.24 12.42
N GLU A 38 -0.08 11.52 12.73
CA GLU A 38 0.76 11.92 13.86
C GLU A 38 0.18 11.44 15.19
N ILE A 39 -1.14 11.53 15.37
CA ILE A 39 -1.86 11.01 16.55
C ILE A 39 -1.75 9.48 16.63
N SER A 40 -1.91 8.77 15.51
CA SER A 40 -1.76 7.31 15.46
C SER A 40 -0.32 6.88 15.77
N GLY A 41 0.69 7.64 15.32
CA GLY A 41 2.10 7.40 15.65
C GLY A 41 2.40 7.53 17.14
N GLN A 42 1.81 8.52 17.79
CA GLN A 42 1.94 8.72 19.24
C GLN A 42 1.22 7.62 20.04
N ALA A 43 0.07 7.11 19.56
CA ALA A 43 -0.64 6.02 20.20
C ALA A 43 0.14 4.70 20.17
N GLU A 44 0.84 4.40 19.05
CA GLU A 44 1.68 3.21 18.96
C GLU A 44 2.96 3.31 19.79
N GLU A 45 3.55 4.49 19.88
CA GLU A 45 4.69 4.74 20.77
C GLU A 45 4.30 4.55 22.24
N LEU A 46 3.08 4.97 22.60
CA LEU A 46 2.50 4.74 23.90
C LEU A 46 2.24 3.25 24.17
N ASP A 47 1.70 2.51 23.20
CA ASP A 47 1.49 1.06 23.28
C ASP A 47 2.80 0.29 23.41
N ALA A 48 3.86 0.71 22.69
CA ALA A 48 5.20 0.15 22.83
C ALA A 48 5.80 0.41 24.23
N ILE A 49 5.59 1.60 24.79
CA ILE A 49 6.02 1.95 26.15
C ILE A 49 5.23 1.16 27.18
N ILE A 50 3.91 1.04 27.04
CA ILE A 50 3.05 0.26 27.94
C ILE A 50 3.39 -1.23 27.84
N GLY A 51 3.65 -1.75 26.64
CA GLY A 51 4.11 -3.12 26.42
C GLY A 51 5.47 -3.40 27.06
N ALA A 52 6.38 -2.44 27.04
CA ALA A 52 7.68 -2.54 27.69
C ALA A 52 7.59 -2.48 29.24
N MET A 53 6.64 -1.72 29.77
CA MET A 53 6.41 -1.63 31.22
C MET A 53 5.62 -2.81 31.80
N GLY A 54 4.80 -3.51 30.99
CA GLY A 54 3.93 -4.62 31.43
C GLY A 54 4.53 -6.01 31.34
N LYS A 55 5.68 -6.20 30.69
CA LYS A 55 6.33 -7.51 30.52
C LYS A 55 7.77 -7.52 31.00
N GLY A 56 7.95 -7.52 32.30
CA GLY A 56 9.16 -8.12 32.89
C GLY A 56 9.14 -9.62 32.63
N LYS A 57 9.65 -10.10 31.51
CA LYS A 57 10.45 -11.35 31.39
C LYS A 57 10.79 -11.66 29.93
N LEU A 58 12.07 -11.80 29.71
CA LEU A 58 12.75 -12.32 28.53
C LEU A 58 12.09 -13.59 27.97
N ALA A 59 11.72 -13.55 26.70
CA ALA A 59 11.72 -14.73 25.84
C ALA A 59 11.86 -14.30 24.37
N GLY A 60 12.99 -14.65 23.75
CA GLY A 60 13.17 -14.64 22.29
C GLY A 60 13.29 -13.24 21.70
N VAL A 61 14.47 -12.89 21.23
CA VAL A 61 14.68 -11.74 20.34
C VAL A 61 13.85 -11.99 19.07
N VAL A 62 12.59 -11.59 19.11
CA VAL A 62 11.83 -11.32 17.90
C VAL A 62 12.51 -10.08 17.35
N ASP A 63 12.99 -10.15 16.13
CA ASP A 63 13.62 -9.04 15.43
C ASP A 63 12.61 -7.86 15.41
N SER A 64 12.77 -6.93 16.36
CA SER A 64 11.81 -5.83 16.61
C SER A 64 11.80 -4.80 15.48
N ASP A 65 12.56 -5.04 14.41
CA ASP A 65 12.67 -4.18 13.24
C ASP A 65 11.78 -4.61 12.06
N GLN A 66 11.19 -5.81 12.11
CA GLN A 66 10.29 -6.26 11.06
C GLN A 66 8.91 -5.63 11.18
N LEU A 67 8.46 -4.99 10.09
CA LEU A 67 7.12 -4.40 10.01
C LEU A 67 6.04 -5.48 9.78
N ILE A 68 6.38 -6.54 9.03
CA ILE A 68 5.53 -7.68 8.74
C ILE A 68 6.31 -8.96 9.03
N SER A 69 5.73 -9.86 9.81
CA SER A 69 6.26 -11.21 10.00
C SER A 69 5.44 -12.19 9.18
N TRP A 70 6.10 -13.05 8.40
CA TRP A 70 5.41 -14.13 7.70
C TRP A 70 4.90 -15.14 8.72
N THR A 71 3.64 -15.53 8.58
CA THR A 71 3.02 -16.62 9.35
C THR A 71 2.22 -17.50 8.38
N ASP A 72 1.91 -18.72 8.79
CA ASP A 72 1.09 -19.65 7.98
C ASP A 72 -0.31 -19.09 7.69
N ASP A 73 -0.77 -18.13 8.48
CA ASP A 73 -2.01 -17.42 8.20
C ASP A 73 -1.96 -16.60 6.91
N LEU A 74 -0.79 -16.23 6.42
CA LEU A 74 -0.61 -15.53 5.14
C LEU A 74 -0.47 -16.49 3.95
N SER A 75 -0.35 -17.81 4.17
CA SER A 75 -0.30 -18.77 3.09
C SER A 75 -1.64 -18.89 2.38
N VAL A 76 -1.65 -18.84 1.06
CA VAL A 76 -2.83 -19.11 0.22
C VAL A 76 -2.88 -20.58 -0.22
N GLY A 77 -1.87 -21.37 0.15
CA GLY A 77 -1.77 -22.80 -0.18
C GLY A 77 -1.37 -23.07 -1.64
N VAL A 78 -0.74 -22.11 -2.29
CA VAL A 78 -0.14 -22.20 -3.63
C VAL A 78 1.32 -21.81 -3.52
N GLY A 79 2.24 -22.78 -3.53
CA GLY A 79 3.64 -22.61 -3.16
C GLY A 79 4.36 -21.49 -3.89
N ILE A 80 4.18 -21.37 -5.21
CA ILE A 80 4.81 -20.28 -5.98
C ILE A 80 4.29 -18.90 -5.56
N ILE A 81 3.01 -18.79 -5.22
CA ILE A 81 2.41 -17.53 -4.77
C ILE A 81 2.88 -17.22 -3.34
N ASP A 82 2.88 -18.22 -2.45
CA ASP A 82 3.36 -18.05 -1.08
C ASP A 82 4.82 -17.58 -1.03
N GLU A 83 5.70 -18.11 -1.90
CA GLU A 83 7.07 -17.63 -2.04
C GLU A 83 7.15 -16.19 -2.56
N GLN A 84 6.26 -15.81 -3.47
CA GLN A 84 6.19 -14.43 -3.96
C GLN A 84 5.66 -13.49 -2.88
N HIS A 85 4.68 -13.88 -2.08
CA HIS A 85 4.21 -13.14 -0.92
C HIS A 85 5.32 -12.89 0.11
N LYS A 86 6.12 -13.91 0.42
CA LYS A 86 7.31 -13.76 1.28
C LYS A 86 8.28 -12.72 0.72
N GLY A 87 8.53 -12.75 -0.59
CA GLY A 87 9.38 -11.76 -1.25
C GLY A 87 8.83 -10.32 -1.15
N LEU A 88 7.50 -10.14 -1.22
CA LEU A 88 6.86 -8.84 -0.98
C LEU A 88 7.04 -8.37 0.47
N VAL A 89 6.83 -9.28 1.42
CA VAL A 89 7.05 -9.03 2.86
C VAL A 89 8.50 -8.59 3.10
N ASP A 90 9.47 -9.29 2.53
CA ASP A 90 10.90 -8.97 2.69
C ASP A 90 11.24 -7.59 2.12
N LEU A 91 10.71 -7.23 0.95
CA LEU A 91 10.94 -5.92 0.33
C LEU A 91 10.30 -4.77 1.13
N ILE A 92 9.11 -4.98 1.70
CA ILE A 92 8.48 -3.99 2.59
C ILE A 92 9.29 -3.85 3.88
N ASN A 93 9.77 -4.93 4.46
CA ASN A 93 10.63 -4.90 5.64
C ASN A 93 11.97 -4.20 5.35
N GLU A 94 12.57 -4.45 4.17
CA GLU A 94 13.78 -3.76 3.73
C GLU A 94 13.56 -2.25 3.60
N LEU A 95 12.43 -1.83 3.01
CA LEU A 95 12.07 -0.42 2.89
C LEU A 95 11.89 0.23 4.28
N ASN A 96 11.20 -0.47 5.19
CA ASN A 96 11.03 -0.03 6.57
C ASN A 96 12.37 0.14 7.31
N ALA A 97 13.26 -0.85 7.20
CA ALA A 97 14.58 -0.79 7.81
C ALA A 97 15.42 0.36 7.23
N ALA A 98 15.42 0.55 5.91
CA ALA A 98 16.12 1.65 5.25
C ALA A 98 15.60 3.04 5.71
N MET A 99 14.27 3.19 5.85
CA MET A 99 13.65 4.41 6.36
C MET A 99 14.06 4.67 7.82
N ARG A 100 13.93 3.67 8.70
CA ARG A 100 14.30 3.79 10.13
C ARG A 100 15.77 4.11 10.33
N GLN A 101 16.65 3.57 9.49
CA GLN A 101 18.08 3.86 9.46
C GLN A 101 18.41 5.22 8.83
N ARG A 102 17.40 6.00 8.43
CA ARG A 102 17.56 7.31 7.77
C ARG A 102 18.49 7.25 6.56
N ARG A 103 18.35 6.18 5.76
CA ARG A 103 19.10 6.05 4.51
C ARG A 103 18.71 7.18 3.54
N SER A 104 19.57 7.45 2.58
CA SER A 104 19.33 8.50 1.59
C SER A 104 18.07 8.22 0.74
N ASP A 105 17.44 9.27 0.25
CA ASP A 105 16.24 9.16 -0.61
C ASP A 105 16.50 8.26 -1.83
N SER A 106 17.72 8.28 -2.39
CA SER A 106 18.08 7.40 -3.50
C SER A 106 18.05 5.91 -3.15
N VAL A 107 18.40 5.54 -1.91
CA VAL A 107 18.28 4.15 -1.42
C VAL A 107 16.81 3.77 -1.29
N LEU A 108 15.99 4.63 -0.69
CA LEU A 108 14.57 4.39 -0.52
C LEU A 108 13.85 4.25 -1.87
N VAL A 109 14.17 5.13 -2.83
CA VAL A 109 13.65 5.04 -4.21
C VAL A 109 14.05 3.70 -4.85
N GLY A 110 15.31 3.26 -4.67
CA GLY A 110 15.78 2.00 -5.23
C GLY A 110 15.05 0.77 -4.66
N VAL A 111 14.74 0.77 -3.35
CA VAL A 111 13.96 -0.33 -2.73
C VAL A 111 12.51 -0.29 -3.22
N LEU A 112 11.90 0.89 -3.30
CA LEU A 112 10.53 1.07 -3.79
C LEU A 112 10.39 0.61 -5.26
N GLU A 113 11.37 0.91 -6.09
CA GLU A 113 11.39 0.46 -7.50
C GLU A 113 11.43 -1.08 -7.59
N ARG A 114 12.26 -1.74 -6.78
CA ARG A 114 12.29 -3.21 -6.71
C ARG A 114 10.97 -3.79 -6.21
N LEU A 115 10.38 -3.18 -5.18
CA LEU A 115 9.07 -3.59 -4.67
C LEU A 115 8.00 -3.48 -5.76
N LYS A 116 7.95 -2.38 -6.49
CA LYS A 116 7.03 -2.18 -7.61
C LYS A 116 7.20 -3.26 -8.70
N GLN A 117 8.44 -3.48 -9.15
CA GLN A 117 8.72 -4.49 -10.18
C GLN A 117 8.33 -5.90 -9.73
N TYR A 118 8.60 -6.24 -8.48
CA TYR A 118 8.23 -7.52 -7.91
C TYR A 118 6.71 -7.68 -7.78
N THR A 119 5.99 -6.61 -7.37
CA THR A 119 4.53 -6.58 -7.28
C THR A 119 3.88 -6.82 -8.66
N VAL A 120 4.37 -6.15 -9.70
CA VAL A 120 3.86 -6.34 -11.07
C VAL A 120 4.07 -7.79 -11.54
N LYS A 121 5.24 -8.38 -11.26
CA LYS A 121 5.52 -9.78 -11.60
C LYS A 121 4.61 -10.75 -10.84
N HIS A 122 4.40 -10.50 -9.56
CA HIS A 122 3.51 -11.30 -8.72
C HIS A 122 2.07 -11.27 -9.24
N PHE A 123 1.52 -10.08 -9.48
CA PHE A 123 0.16 -9.94 -10.03
C PHE A 123 0.01 -10.63 -11.40
N ALA A 124 1.02 -10.51 -12.26
CA ALA A 124 1.00 -11.22 -13.54
C ALA A 124 0.93 -12.75 -13.37
N THR A 125 1.61 -13.30 -12.35
CA THR A 125 1.57 -14.73 -12.04
C THR A 125 0.17 -15.17 -11.60
N GLU A 126 -0.47 -14.40 -10.72
CA GLU A 126 -1.84 -14.71 -10.27
C GLU A 126 -2.85 -14.60 -11.41
N GLU A 127 -2.76 -13.52 -12.18
CA GLU A 127 -3.66 -13.27 -13.30
C GLU A 127 -3.53 -14.32 -14.41
N GLU A 128 -2.32 -14.87 -14.64
CA GLU A 128 -2.10 -16.00 -15.53
C GLU A 128 -2.84 -17.25 -15.01
N PHE A 129 -2.77 -17.53 -13.71
CA PHE A 129 -3.53 -18.62 -13.12
C PHE A 129 -5.04 -18.41 -13.22
N PHE A 130 -5.53 -17.19 -13.00
CA PHE A 130 -6.95 -16.87 -13.12
C PHE A 130 -7.46 -17.11 -14.55
N ASP A 131 -6.71 -16.65 -15.54
CA ASP A 131 -7.07 -16.80 -16.94
C ASP A 131 -6.99 -18.27 -17.38
N LYS A 132 -5.94 -18.99 -16.95
CA LYS A 132 -5.74 -20.39 -17.29
C LYS A 132 -6.80 -21.33 -16.71
N PHE A 133 -7.23 -21.07 -15.48
CA PHE A 133 -8.15 -21.96 -14.76
C PHE A 133 -9.59 -21.45 -14.68
N GLY A 134 -9.85 -20.23 -15.16
CA GLY A 134 -11.19 -19.62 -15.18
C GLY A 134 -11.69 -19.24 -13.79
N TYR A 135 -10.86 -18.50 -13.01
CA TYR A 135 -11.27 -18.06 -11.69
C TYR A 135 -12.46 -17.08 -11.77
N PRO A 136 -13.60 -17.39 -11.09
CA PRO A 136 -14.83 -16.60 -11.27
C PRO A 136 -14.69 -15.13 -10.88
N ASP A 137 -13.95 -14.80 -9.82
CA ASP A 137 -13.79 -13.45 -9.30
C ASP A 137 -12.59 -12.71 -9.92
N SER A 138 -12.00 -13.24 -11.01
CA SER A 138 -10.80 -12.69 -11.67
C SER A 138 -10.92 -11.20 -11.97
N ALA A 139 -12.05 -10.74 -12.51
CA ALA A 139 -12.22 -9.33 -12.90
C ALA A 139 -12.14 -8.37 -11.70
N ALA A 140 -12.77 -8.74 -10.57
CA ALA A 140 -12.73 -7.93 -9.35
C ALA A 140 -11.32 -7.93 -8.73
N HIS A 141 -10.63 -9.07 -8.77
CA HIS A 141 -9.26 -9.21 -8.27
C HIS A 141 -8.28 -8.38 -9.09
N LYS A 142 -8.28 -8.50 -10.43
CA LYS A 142 -7.45 -7.69 -11.34
C LYS A 142 -7.68 -6.18 -11.16
N LYS A 143 -8.92 -5.77 -10.85
CA LYS A 143 -9.23 -4.38 -10.54
C LYS A 143 -8.50 -3.91 -9.27
N ALA A 144 -8.48 -4.71 -8.21
CA ALA A 144 -7.77 -4.37 -6.97
C ALA A 144 -6.26 -4.24 -7.21
N HIS A 145 -5.65 -5.11 -8.03
CA HIS A 145 -4.26 -5.00 -8.46
C HIS A 145 -3.98 -3.69 -9.18
N HIS A 146 -4.81 -3.35 -10.17
CA HIS A 146 -4.66 -2.11 -10.93
C HIS A 146 -4.75 -0.86 -10.04
N GLU A 147 -5.69 -0.83 -9.11
CA GLU A 147 -5.85 0.28 -8.16
C GLU A 147 -4.63 0.45 -7.26
N LEU A 148 -4.00 -0.64 -6.80
CA LEU A 148 -2.75 -0.53 -6.03
C LEU A 148 -1.61 -0.01 -6.90
N VAL A 149 -1.40 -0.61 -8.07
CA VAL A 149 -0.32 -0.20 -8.98
C VAL A 149 -0.41 1.30 -9.27
N GLN A 150 -1.62 1.82 -9.53
CA GLN A 150 -1.81 3.24 -9.76
C GLN A 150 -1.41 4.10 -8.55
N LYS A 151 -1.82 3.72 -7.34
CA LYS A 151 -1.42 4.43 -6.12
C LYS A 151 0.09 4.44 -5.89
N VAL A 152 0.76 3.31 -6.17
CA VAL A 152 2.22 3.22 -6.05
C VAL A 152 2.93 4.09 -7.08
N LEU A 153 2.43 4.14 -8.33
CA LEU A 153 2.97 5.00 -9.39
C LEU A 153 2.81 6.49 -9.04
N ASP A 154 1.64 6.89 -8.54
CA ASP A 154 1.38 8.27 -8.13
C ASP A 154 2.33 8.68 -6.99
N PHE A 155 2.49 7.82 -5.98
CA PHE A 155 3.43 8.06 -4.89
C PHE A 155 4.89 8.12 -5.36
N GLU A 156 5.30 7.23 -6.25
CA GLU A 156 6.65 7.24 -6.83
C GLU A 156 6.94 8.56 -7.58
N ALA A 157 5.97 9.07 -8.34
CA ALA A 157 6.11 10.33 -9.04
C ALA A 157 6.26 11.52 -8.06
N GLU A 158 5.52 11.53 -6.97
CA GLU A 158 5.64 12.54 -5.91
C GLU A 158 6.99 12.44 -5.18
N LEU A 159 7.45 11.24 -4.88
CA LEU A 159 8.74 10.99 -4.24
C LEU A 159 9.90 11.47 -5.14
N LYS A 160 9.89 11.12 -6.42
CA LYS A 160 10.91 11.54 -7.40
C LYS A 160 10.94 13.07 -7.61
N SER A 161 9.80 13.73 -7.49
CA SER A 161 9.71 15.19 -7.60
C SER A 161 10.06 15.92 -6.28
N GLY A 162 10.38 15.21 -5.20
CA GLY A 162 10.66 15.78 -3.88
C GLY A 162 9.42 16.29 -3.13
N ARG A 163 8.21 16.09 -3.65
CA ARG A 163 6.96 16.49 -3.00
C ARG A 163 6.52 15.54 -1.90
N ALA A 164 6.94 14.28 -1.96
CA ALA A 164 6.68 13.29 -0.92
C ALA A 164 7.99 12.71 -0.37
N LYS A 165 7.89 12.03 0.76
CA LYS A 165 8.95 11.25 1.40
C LYS A 165 8.40 9.89 1.81
N VAL A 166 9.28 8.89 1.93
CA VAL A 166 8.90 7.62 2.56
C VAL A 166 8.71 7.87 4.05
N THR A 167 7.48 7.70 4.51
CA THR A 167 7.07 7.94 5.90
C THR A 167 6.49 6.67 6.50
N MET A 168 6.31 6.65 7.82
CA MET A 168 5.60 5.55 8.51
C MET A 168 4.18 5.34 8.00
N GLU A 169 3.53 6.39 7.50
CA GLU A 169 2.20 6.30 6.88
C GLU A 169 2.22 5.43 5.63
N ILE A 170 3.17 5.68 4.74
CA ILE A 170 3.37 4.86 3.54
C ILE A 170 3.71 3.41 3.92
N MET A 171 4.54 3.23 4.95
CA MET A 171 4.88 1.90 5.43
C MET A 171 3.65 1.14 5.98
N ARG A 172 2.79 1.82 6.74
CA ARG A 172 1.52 1.24 7.20
C ARG A 172 0.60 0.92 6.04
N PHE A 173 0.44 1.85 5.11
CA PHE A 173 -0.37 1.62 3.91
C PHE A 173 0.08 0.36 3.17
N LEU A 174 1.39 0.20 2.92
CA LEU A 174 1.94 -0.98 2.23
C LEU A 174 1.69 -2.27 3.02
N LYS A 175 1.91 -2.25 4.34
CA LYS A 175 1.62 -3.37 5.23
C LYS A 175 0.14 -3.75 5.21
N ASP A 176 -0.74 -2.78 5.50
CA ASP A 176 -2.17 -3.02 5.65
C ASP A 176 -2.78 -3.46 4.33
N TRP A 177 -2.30 -2.89 3.22
CA TRP A 177 -2.75 -3.31 1.91
C TRP A 177 -2.30 -4.76 1.62
N LEU A 178 -1.00 -5.09 1.78
CA LEU A 178 -0.51 -6.43 1.48
C LEU A 178 -1.19 -7.49 2.35
N VAL A 179 -1.20 -7.29 3.67
CA VAL A 179 -1.81 -8.25 4.60
C VAL A 179 -3.32 -8.35 4.35
N GLY A 180 -4.00 -7.22 4.19
CA GLY A 180 -5.43 -7.19 3.91
C GLY A 180 -5.80 -7.83 2.57
N HIS A 181 -4.97 -7.65 1.53
CA HIS A 181 -5.17 -8.25 0.22
C HIS A 181 -5.00 -9.77 0.29
N ILE A 182 -3.89 -10.25 0.85
CA ILE A 182 -3.65 -11.69 1.02
C ILE A 182 -4.80 -12.33 1.81
N MET A 183 -5.12 -11.79 2.99
CA MET A 183 -6.13 -12.38 3.89
C MET A 183 -7.56 -12.26 3.36
N GLY A 184 -7.88 -11.16 2.71
CA GLY A 184 -9.24 -10.85 2.26
C GLY A 184 -9.56 -11.26 0.82
N THR A 185 -8.55 -11.30 -0.03
CA THR A 185 -8.73 -11.48 -1.48
C THR A 185 -8.04 -12.74 -1.99
N ASP A 186 -6.73 -12.90 -1.74
CA ASP A 186 -5.96 -14.01 -2.30
C ASP A 186 -6.36 -15.36 -1.70
N LYS A 187 -6.65 -15.39 -0.42
CA LYS A 187 -7.15 -16.61 0.23
C LYS A 187 -8.41 -17.20 -0.40
N ARG A 188 -9.17 -16.42 -1.16
CA ARG A 188 -10.38 -16.92 -1.83
C ARG A 188 -10.06 -17.81 -3.02
N TYR A 189 -9.00 -17.49 -3.78
CA TYR A 189 -8.62 -18.30 -4.92
C TYR A 189 -7.79 -19.55 -4.53
N GLY A 190 -7.16 -19.55 -3.36
CA GLY A 190 -6.34 -20.68 -2.92
C GLY A 190 -7.05 -22.02 -3.02
N PRO A 191 -8.21 -22.23 -2.36
CA PRO A 191 -8.99 -23.47 -2.50
C PRO A 191 -9.41 -23.77 -3.95
N PHE A 192 -9.74 -22.72 -4.73
CA PHE A 192 -10.12 -22.89 -6.14
C PHE A 192 -8.94 -23.44 -6.96
N LEU A 193 -7.76 -22.83 -6.88
CA LEU A 193 -6.56 -23.29 -7.59
C LEU A 193 -6.12 -24.68 -7.13
N ASN A 194 -6.20 -24.96 -5.83
CA ASN A 194 -5.91 -26.29 -5.28
C ASN A 194 -6.84 -27.36 -5.86
N SER A 195 -8.13 -27.04 -6.09
CA SER A 195 -9.07 -27.95 -6.77
C SER A 195 -8.71 -28.23 -8.23
N LYS A 196 -7.90 -27.35 -8.83
CA LYS A 196 -7.35 -27.51 -10.20
C LYS A 196 -5.97 -28.17 -10.22
N GLY A 197 -5.45 -28.60 -9.06
CA GLY A 197 -4.16 -29.29 -8.94
C GLY A 197 -2.96 -28.34 -8.82
N VAL A 198 -3.17 -27.05 -8.64
CA VAL A 198 -2.12 -26.05 -8.36
C VAL A 198 -1.88 -25.97 -6.86
N ARG A 199 -0.66 -26.26 -6.43
CA ARG A 199 -0.25 -26.25 -5.01
C ARG A 199 1.06 -25.53 -4.78
#